data_e725e8196d1c66df96fe379a412304f9
#
_entry.id   e725e8196d1c66df96fe379a412304f9
#
_cell.length_a   1.000
_cell.length_b   1.000
_cell.length_c   1.000
_cell.angle_alpha   90.00
_cell.angle_beta   90.00
_cell.angle_gamma   90.00
#
_symmetry.space_group_name_H-M   'P 1'
#
loop_
_entity.id
_entity.type
_entity.pdbx_description
1 polymer ?
#
loop_
_entity_poly.entity_id
_entity_poly.type
_entity_poly.pdbx_seq_one_letter_code
_entity_poly.pdbx_strand_id
1 'polypeptide(L)'
;RILAARNGTGGLLKEDLIDLTAVPETELRKLLQTPGSAIGSSRDQLEEAEYRRIAEILKKHRIRFLLMNGGNGTMDTCGKIDRACKEQGYEISVMGIPKTMDNDIAVTDHSPGYPSAARFLAQSVREVCADVKGLPIHVSVVEASGRNAGWITAAASLAGDGGGPGPDLIYLPERPFEEEAYLRDVERLLQKKKGIVVVASEGLKDRSGRPIVEPIFTVGRATYFGDVGAHLANLVIKRLGYKARSEKPGLIGRASILLQSSIDREEAVEAGRRAVQAVLAGETGKMVAFRRRSDSPYRSEPFLVEISQVMMTERVLPDAYINAEGNGVTEVFKDWCRPLLGEELPEMISFN
;
A
#
# COMPACT_ATOMS: atom_id res chain seq x y z
N ARG A 1 -1.72 -16.24 -27.43
CA ARG A 1 -0.37 -16.05 -26.93
C ARG A 1 -0.38 -14.98 -25.85
N ILE A 2 0.32 -15.21 -24.74
CA ILE A 2 0.42 -14.29 -23.61
C ILE A 2 1.87 -13.82 -23.52
N LEU A 3 2.08 -12.52 -23.67
CA LEU A 3 3.41 -11.90 -23.55
C LEU A 3 3.43 -11.02 -22.30
N ALA A 4 4.54 -11.06 -21.56
CA ALA A 4 4.79 -10.17 -20.44
C ALA A 4 6.01 -9.28 -20.74
N ALA A 5 5.85 -7.96 -20.59
CA ALA A 5 6.96 -7.03 -20.71
C ALA A 5 7.82 -7.08 -19.43
N ARG A 6 9.11 -7.40 -19.57
CA ARG A 6 10.06 -7.40 -18.45
C ARG A 6 10.30 -5.96 -18.00
N ASN A 7 10.19 -5.72 -16.70
CA ASN A 7 10.33 -4.37 -16.12
C ASN A 7 9.34 -3.33 -16.69
N GLY A 8 8.08 -3.73 -16.90
CA GLY A 8 7.00 -2.80 -17.24
C GLY A 8 7.19 -2.05 -18.55
N THR A 9 6.90 -0.74 -18.55
CA THR A 9 6.97 0.11 -19.75
C THR A 9 8.37 0.23 -20.32
N GLY A 10 9.41 0.23 -19.50
CA GLY A 10 10.80 0.25 -19.97
C GLY A 10 11.17 -0.99 -20.77
N GLY A 11 10.68 -2.16 -20.37
CA GLY A 11 10.84 -3.40 -21.12
C GLY A 11 10.01 -3.42 -22.39
N LEU A 12 8.79 -2.87 -22.35
CA LEU A 12 7.95 -2.76 -23.53
C LEU A 12 8.60 -1.88 -24.61
N LEU A 13 9.17 -0.74 -24.23
CA LEU A 13 9.92 0.14 -25.15
C LEU A 13 11.15 -0.52 -25.77
N LYS A 14 11.78 -1.45 -25.06
CA LYS A 14 12.94 -2.25 -25.53
C LYS A 14 12.52 -3.53 -26.24
N GLU A 15 11.23 -3.81 -26.32
CA GLU A 15 10.67 -5.07 -26.84
C GLU A 15 11.18 -6.31 -26.08
N ASP A 16 11.55 -6.15 -24.79
CA ASP A 16 11.96 -7.26 -23.91
C ASP A 16 10.71 -7.97 -23.37
N LEU A 17 10.25 -8.95 -24.16
CA LEU A 17 8.99 -9.65 -23.95
C LEU A 17 9.23 -11.13 -23.62
N ILE A 18 8.59 -11.61 -22.55
CA ILE A 18 8.59 -13.02 -22.14
C ILE A 18 7.33 -13.67 -22.68
N ASP A 19 7.46 -14.82 -23.36
CA ASP A 19 6.31 -15.63 -23.75
C ASP A 19 5.86 -16.54 -22.58
N LEU A 20 4.83 -16.11 -21.88
CA LEU A 20 4.25 -16.87 -20.77
C LEU A 20 3.45 -18.09 -21.23
N THR A 21 3.06 -18.15 -22.52
CA THR A 21 2.34 -19.31 -23.05
C THR A 21 3.23 -20.56 -23.04
N ALA A 22 4.55 -20.37 -23.13
CA ALA A 22 5.54 -21.45 -23.10
C ALA A 22 5.94 -21.89 -21.68
N VAL A 23 5.52 -21.16 -20.64
CA VAL A 23 5.86 -21.47 -19.24
C VAL A 23 4.89 -22.51 -18.69
N PRO A 24 5.37 -23.64 -18.14
CA PRO A 24 4.51 -24.66 -17.55
C PRO A 24 3.65 -24.10 -16.43
N GLU A 25 2.41 -24.58 -16.31
CA GLU A 25 1.48 -24.14 -15.26
C GLU A 25 2.05 -24.36 -13.85
N THR A 26 2.80 -25.43 -13.64
CA THR A 26 3.49 -25.73 -12.37
C THR A 26 4.49 -24.64 -11.98
N GLU A 27 5.14 -24.01 -12.95
CA GLU A 27 6.02 -22.87 -12.70
C GLU A 27 5.23 -21.59 -12.45
N LEU A 28 4.16 -21.34 -13.21
CA LEU A 28 3.28 -20.18 -13.02
C LEU A 28 2.61 -20.19 -11.63
N ARG A 29 2.27 -21.35 -11.10
CA ARG A 29 1.71 -21.49 -9.75
C ARG A 29 2.65 -20.99 -8.65
N LYS A 30 3.97 -20.98 -8.87
CA LYS A 30 4.94 -20.43 -7.91
C LYS A 30 4.79 -18.92 -7.73
N LEU A 31 4.13 -18.22 -8.65
CA LEU A 31 3.81 -16.79 -8.51
C LEU A 31 3.00 -16.50 -7.25
N LEU A 32 2.15 -17.43 -6.80
CA LEU A 32 1.34 -17.28 -5.59
C LEU A 32 2.16 -17.14 -4.31
N GLN A 33 3.43 -17.55 -4.33
CA GLN A 33 4.36 -17.47 -3.20
C GLN A 33 5.66 -16.73 -3.54
N THR A 34 5.69 -16.04 -4.70
CA THR A 34 6.85 -15.24 -5.11
C THR A 34 6.66 -13.79 -4.65
N PRO A 35 7.54 -13.27 -3.79
CA PRO A 35 7.42 -11.89 -3.31
C PRO A 35 7.73 -10.88 -4.41
N GLY A 36 7.10 -9.72 -4.32
CA GLY A 36 7.33 -8.61 -5.25
C GLY A 36 6.80 -8.86 -6.65
N SER A 37 7.50 -8.40 -7.67
CA SER A 37 7.12 -8.55 -9.08
C SER A 37 8.04 -9.54 -9.79
N ALA A 38 7.51 -10.71 -10.18
CA ALA A 38 8.25 -11.75 -10.84
C ALA A 38 8.78 -11.35 -12.24
N ILE A 39 8.10 -10.41 -12.90
CA ILE A 39 8.50 -9.88 -14.21
C ILE A 39 9.21 -8.52 -14.10
N GLY A 40 9.51 -8.07 -12.88
CA GLY A 40 10.07 -6.76 -12.63
C GLY A 40 9.03 -5.64 -12.69
N SER A 41 9.48 -4.42 -12.46
CA SER A 41 8.65 -3.21 -12.43
C SER A 41 9.50 -2.03 -12.86
N SER A 42 8.88 -0.97 -13.37
CA SER A 42 9.55 0.29 -13.67
C SER A 42 8.84 1.48 -12.99
N ARG A 43 9.53 2.60 -12.95
CA ARG A 43 9.00 3.91 -12.57
C ARG A 43 9.33 4.93 -13.66
N ASP A 44 9.20 4.51 -14.90
CA ASP A 44 9.51 5.34 -16.05
C ASP A 44 8.56 6.55 -16.09
N GLN A 45 9.15 7.70 -16.35
CA GLN A 45 8.40 8.90 -16.68
C GLN A 45 8.37 8.98 -18.21
N LEU A 46 7.24 8.59 -18.79
CA LEU A 46 7.05 8.58 -20.23
C LEU A 46 6.57 9.94 -20.73
N GLU A 47 7.12 10.35 -21.85
CA GLU A 47 6.68 11.50 -22.60
C GLU A 47 5.80 11.10 -23.79
N GLU A 48 5.15 12.06 -24.45
CA GLU A 48 4.23 11.80 -25.57
C GLU A 48 4.86 10.98 -26.71
N ALA A 49 6.15 11.19 -26.99
CA ALA A 49 6.87 10.42 -28.02
C ALA A 49 6.98 8.93 -27.63
N GLU A 50 7.17 8.62 -26.35
CA GLU A 50 7.28 7.25 -25.86
C GLU A 50 5.93 6.55 -25.86
N TYR A 51 4.82 7.24 -25.54
CA TYR A 51 3.47 6.68 -25.69
C TYR A 51 3.17 6.31 -27.15
N ARG A 52 3.54 7.17 -28.08
CA ARG A 52 3.41 6.86 -29.54
C ARG A 52 4.25 5.67 -29.91
N ARG A 53 5.49 5.59 -29.41
CA ARG A 53 6.38 4.46 -29.67
C ARG A 53 5.82 3.15 -29.10
N ILE A 54 5.23 3.18 -27.90
CA ILE A 54 4.54 2.03 -27.31
C ILE A 54 3.41 1.56 -28.22
N ALA A 55 2.57 2.47 -28.75
CA ALA A 55 1.49 2.12 -29.66
C ALA A 55 2.00 1.43 -30.95
N GLU A 56 3.12 1.93 -31.53
CA GLU A 56 3.79 1.28 -32.68
C GLU A 56 4.27 -0.14 -32.36
N ILE A 57 4.88 -0.34 -31.18
CA ILE A 57 5.37 -1.64 -30.73
C ILE A 57 4.19 -2.60 -30.52
N LEU A 58 3.13 -2.17 -29.87
CA LEU A 58 1.92 -2.97 -29.69
C LEU A 58 1.33 -3.41 -31.04
N LYS A 59 1.28 -2.50 -32.01
CA LYS A 59 0.83 -2.78 -33.37
C LYS A 59 1.77 -3.76 -34.09
N LYS A 60 3.09 -3.58 -34.00
CA LYS A 60 4.13 -4.47 -34.58
C LYS A 60 3.98 -5.90 -34.08
N HIS A 61 3.76 -6.08 -32.78
CA HIS A 61 3.57 -7.40 -32.15
C HIS A 61 2.15 -7.92 -32.24
N ARG A 62 1.23 -7.18 -32.87
CA ARG A 62 -0.20 -7.53 -33.01
C ARG A 62 -0.89 -7.77 -31.65
N ILE A 63 -0.53 -6.99 -30.62
CA ILE A 63 -1.12 -7.05 -29.31
C ILE A 63 -2.54 -6.47 -29.36
N ARG A 64 -3.55 -7.27 -29.08
CA ARG A 64 -4.96 -6.86 -29.08
C ARG A 64 -5.49 -6.50 -27.70
N PHE A 65 -4.86 -6.99 -26.65
CA PHE A 65 -5.23 -6.76 -25.27
C PHE A 65 -4.00 -6.37 -24.46
N LEU A 66 -4.05 -5.24 -23.79
CA LEU A 66 -3.00 -4.77 -22.89
C LEU A 66 -3.57 -4.70 -21.47
N LEU A 67 -3.03 -5.54 -20.58
CA LEU A 67 -3.36 -5.54 -19.17
C LEU A 67 -2.20 -4.91 -18.38
N MET A 68 -2.45 -3.88 -17.60
CA MET A 68 -1.43 -3.20 -16.82
C MET A 68 -1.74 -3.26 -15.33
N ASN A 69 -0.85 -3.90 -14.57
CA ASN A 69 -1.00 -4.08 -13.12
C ASN A 69 -0.18 -3.03 -12.37
N GLY A 70 -0.83 -2.20 -11.55
CA GLY A 70 -0.13 -1.20 -10.74
C GLY A 70 -1.02 -0.20 -10.02
N GLY A 71 -0.39 0.82 -9.46
CA GLY A 71 -1.03 1.92 -8.70
C GLY A 71 -1.47 3.09 -9.59
N ASN A 72 -1.72 4.25 -8.95
CA ASN A 72 -2.19 5.48 -9.61
C ASN A 72 -1.39 5.86 -10.86
N GLY A 73 -0.06 5.84 -10.80
CA GLY A 73 0.79 6.15 -11.95
C GLY A 73 0.62 5.15 -13.12
N THR A 74 0.31 3.89 -12.82
CA THR A 74 0.03 2.89 -13.86
C THR A 74 -1.33 3.14 -14.51
N MET A 75 -2.34 3.59 -13.75
CA MET A 75 -3.65 3.94 -14.32
C MET A 75 -3.54 5.17 -15.23
N ASP A 76 -2.74 6.15 -14.85
CA ASP A 76 -2.41 7.30 -15.73
C ASP A 76 -1.75 6.84 -17.04
N THR A 77 -0.77 5.94 -16.94
CA THR A 77 -0.09 5.34 -18.10
C THR A 77 -1.07 4.55 -18.99
N CYS A 78 -1.99 3.76 -18.40
CA CYS A 78 -3.03 3.04 -19.14
C CYS A 78 -3.87 3.99 -20.01
N GLY A 79 -4.37 5.08 -19.42
CA GLY A 79 -5.20 6.05 -20.14
C GLY A 79 -4.44 6.74 -21.27
N LYS A 80 -3.16 7.04 -21.07
CA LYS A 80 -2.32 7.66 -22.10
C LYS A 80 -1.99 6.69 -23.24
N ILE A 81 -1.72 5.42 -22.96
CA ILE A 81 -1.49 4.39 -24.00
C ILE A 81 -2.78 4.16 -24.79
N ASP A 82 -3.93 4.03 -24.15
CA ASP A 82 -5.24 3.88 -24.81
C ASP A 82 -5.47 5.03 -25.79
N ARG A 83 -5.20 6.27 -25.36
CA ARG A 83 -5.30 7.45 -26.22
C ARG A 83 -4.33 7.40 -27.41
N ALA A 84 -3.05 7.12 -27.17
CA ALA A 84 -2.03 7.05 -28.22
C ALA A 84 -2.35 5.98 -29.27
N CYS A 85 -2.89 4.83 -28.87
CA CYS A 85 -3.33 3.80 -29.79
C CYS A 85 -4.53 4.27 -30.65
N LYS A 86 -5.52 4.92 -30.05
CA LYS A 86 -6.67 5.49 -30.75
C LYS A 86 -6.25 6.54 -31.78
N GLU A 87 -5.33 7.44 -31.43
CA GLU A 87 -4.78 8.48 -32.30
C GLU A 87 -4.05 7.88 -33.51
N GLN A 88 -3.44 6.71 -33.37
CA GLN A 88 -2.76 5.96 -34.45
C GLN A 88 -3.69 5.00 -35.21
N GLY A 89 -4.99 5.03 -34.94
CA GLY A 89 -5.97 4.13 -35.55
C GLY A 89 -5.69 2.66 -35.24
N TYR A 90 -5.05 2.36 -34.12
CA TYR A 90 -4.79 0.97 -33.70
C TYR A 90 -5.82 0.54 -32.65
N GLU A 91 -6.64 -0.43 -33.04
CA GLU A 91 -7.68 -0.99 -32.19
C GLU A 91 -7.10 -1.98 -31.19
N ILE A 92 -7.15 -1.64 -29.91
CA ILE A 92 -6.65 -2.42 -28.77
C ILE A 92 -7.58 -2.22 -27.57
N SER A 93 -7.73 -3.24 -26.75
CA SER A 93 -8.37 -3.09 -25.43
C SER A 93 -7.30 -2.91 -24.35
N VAL A 94 -7.36 -1.79 -23.61
CA VAL A 94 -6.46 -1.48 -22.50
C VAL A 94 -7.24 -1.56 -21.18
N MET A 95 -6.72 -2.33 -20.23
CA MET A 95 -7.37 -2.57 -18.94
C MET A 95 -6.37 -2.42 -17.79
N GLY A 96 -6.73 -1.62 -16.77
CA GLY A 96 -6.01 -1.50 -15.52
C GLY A 96 -6.37 -2.60 -14.53
N ILE A 97 -5.37 -3.15 -13.84
CA ILE A 97 -5.52 -4.06 -12.71
C ILE A 97 -4.93 -3.36 -11.49
N PRO A 98 -5.72 -3.05 -10.46
CA PRO A 98 -5.24 -2.29 -9.31
C PRO A 98 -4.22 -3.09 -8.50
N LYS A 99 -3.14 -2.45 -8.08
CA LYS A 99 -2.15 -2.98 -7.16
C LYS A 99 -1.44 -1.84 -6.44
N THR A 100 -1.72 -1.68 -5.16
CA THR A 100 -0.98 -0.80 -4.26
C THR A 100 -1.13 -1.28 -2.82
N MET A 101 -0.05 -1.23 -2.05
CA MET A 101 -0.14 -1.45 -0.62
C MET A 101 -0.68 -0.22 0.12
N ASP A 102 -0.57 0.96 -0.49
CA ASP A 102 -0.92 2.25 0.13
C ASP A 102 -2.43 2.52 0.16
N ASN A 103 -3.23 1.70 -0.54
CA ASN A 103 -4.69 1.83 -0.66
C ASN A 103 -5.16 3.20 -1.15
N ASP A 104 -4.37 3.82 -1.99
CA ASP A 104 -4.49 5.21 -2.44
C ASP A 104 -5.19 5.36 -3.80
N ILE A 105 -5.66 4.26 -4.42
CA ILE A 105 -6.45 4.31 -5.66
C ILE A 105 -7.90 4.69 -5.32
N ALA A 106 -8.43 5.68 -6.03
CA ALA A 106 -9.81 6.13 -5.86
C ALA A 106 -10.85 5.14 -6.42
N VAL A 107 -12.11 5.33 -6.03
CA VAL A 107 -13.31 4.61 -6.56
C VAL A 107 -13.36 3.11 -6.25
N THR A 108 -12.40 2.56 -5.54
CA THR A 108 -12.44 1.17 -5.05
C THR A 108 -12.55 1.13 -3.53
N ASP A 109 -13.18 0.10 -2.95
CA ASP A 109 -13.21 -0.07 -1.49
C ASP A 109 -11.80 -0.22 -0.94
N HIS A 110 -11.00 -1.07 -1.57
CA HIS A 110 -9.58 -1.26 -1.28
C HIS A 110 -8.87 -1.78 -2.55
N SER A 111 -7.55 -1.87 -2.50
CA SER A 111 -6.72 -2.37 -3.60
C SER A 111 -5.96 -3.62 -3.18
N PRO A 112 -5.81 -4.63 -4.06
CA PRO A 112 -4.88 -5.73 -3.82
C PRO A 112 -3.47 -5.23 -3.50
N GLY A 113 -2.88 -5.81 -2.46
CA GLY A 113 -1.64 -5.39 -1.81
C GLY A 113 -1.86 -4.77 -0.44
N TYR A 114 -2.94 -3.98 -0.26
CA TYR A 114 -3.24 -3.34 1.02
C TYR A 114 -3.63 -4.34 2.13
N PRO A 115 -4.52 -5.31 1.91
CA PRO A 115 -4.91 -6.25 2.97
C PRO A 115 -3.71 -7.01 3.57
N SER A 116 -2.75 -7.42 2.74
CA SER A 116 -1.52 -8.06 3.21
C SER A 116 -0.61 -7.09 3.97
N ALA A 117 -0.48 -5.85 3.51
CA ALA A 117 0.29 -4.82 4.21
C ALA A 117 -0.33 -4.48 5.59
N ALA A 118 -1.67 -4.39 5.65
CA ALA A 118 -2.42 -4.17 6.88
C ALA A 118 -2.22 -5.33 7.87
N ARG A 119 -2.35 -6.59 7.41
CA ARG A 119 -2.10 -7.79 8.21
C ARG A 119 -0.68 -7.82 8.76
N PHE A 120 0.30 -7.59 7.89
CA PHE A 120 1.70 -7.57 8.29
C PHE A 120 1.95 -6.54 9.40
N LEU A 121 1.49 -5.30 9.21
CA LEU A 121 1.72 -4.25 10.20
C LEU A 121 0.98 -4.53 11.51
N ALA A 122 -0.28 -4.94 11.47
CA ALA A 122 -1.07 -5.28 12.65
C ALA A 122 -0.41 -6.39 13.47
N GLN A 123 0.04 -7.48 12.82
CA GLN A 123 0.72 -8.58 13.49
C GLN A 123 2.07 -8.14 14.06
N SER A 124 2.90 -7.46 13.27
CA SER A 124 4.22 -7.01 13.72
C SER A 124 4.12 -6.03 14.90
N VAL A 125 3.16 -5.10 14.86
CA VAL A 125 2.92 -4.17 15.97
C VAL A 125 2.42 -4.91 17.21
N ARG A 126 1.56 -5.92 17.07
CA ARG A 126 1.12 -6.78 18.19
C ARG A 126 2.31 -7.46 18.86
N GLU A 127 3.24 -8.02 18.09
CA GLU A 127 4.47 -8.66 18.59
C GLU A 127 5.39 -7.64 19.30
N VAL A 128 5.62 -6.48 18.70
CA VAL A 128 6.40 -5.39 19.32
C VAL A 128 5.74 -4.92 20.62
N CYS A 129 4.42 -4.77 20.66
CA CYS A 129 3.70 -4.38 21.87
C CYS A 129 3.82 -5.44 22.99
N ALA A 130 3.80 -6.72 22.62
CA ALA A 130 4.01 -7.82 23.60
C ALA A 130 5.43 -7.82 24.15
N ASP A 131 6.43 -7.61 23.28
CA ASP A 131 7.85 -7.61 23.67
C ASP A 131 8.21 -6.39 24.55
N VAL A 132 7.72 -5.20 24.19
CA VAL A 132 7.96 -3.94 24.94
C VAL A 132 7.46 -4.03 26.38
N LYS A 133 6.40 -4.81 26.67
CA LYS A 133 5.92 -5.02 28.04
C LYS A 133 6.94 -5.77 28.93
N GLY A 134 7.76 -6.62 28.31
CA GLY A 134 8.80 -7.42 29.00
C GLY A 134 10.19 -6.77 29.05
N LEU A 135 10.42 -5.71 28.29
CA LEU A 135 11.73 -5.09 28.13
C LEU A 135 11.88 -3.78 28.93
N PRO A 136 13.11 -3.41 29.36
CA PRO A 136 13.38 -2.13 29.97
C PRO A 136 13.53 -1.00 28.92
N ILE A 137 12.60 -0.94 27.99
CA ILE A 137 12.51 0.07 26.94
C ILE A 137 11.25 0.90 27.21
N HIS A 138 11.40 2.22 27.23
CA HIS A 138 10.27 3.09 27.52
C HIS A 138 9.40 3.39 26.30
N VAL A 139 10.03 3.60 25.12
CA VAL A 139 9.31 3.94 23.89
C VAL A 139 9.86 3.13 22.70
N SER A 140 8.98 2.46 21.98
CA SER A 140 9.29 1.91 20.65
C SER A 140 8.45 2.62 19.59
N VAL A 141 9.10 3.17 18.56
CA VAL A 141 8.43 3.84 17.45
C VAL A 141 8.51 2.96 16.22
N VAL A 142 7.37 2.51 15.71
CA VAL A 142 7.27 1.75 14.46
C VAL A 142 6.93 2.69 13.32
N GLU A 143 7.83 2.83 12.35
CA GLU A 143 7.59 3.62 11.15
C GLU A 143 6.86 2.79 10.10
N ALA A 144 5.67 3.22 9.71
CA ALA A 144 4.84 2.57 8.71
C ALA A 144 4.94 3.27 7.35
N SER A 145 4.89 2.48 6.28
CA SER A 145 4.80 2.99 4.91
C SER A 145 3.46 3.68 4.64
N GLY A 146 3.39 4.45 3.58
CA GLY A 146 2.19 5.21 3.20
C GLY A 146 2.44 6.72 3.33
N ARG A 147 3.20 7.28 2.37
CA ARG A 147 3.70 8.66 2.43
C ARG A 147 2.59 9.71 2.52
N ASN A 148 1.55 9.56 1.72
CA ASN A 148 0.46 10.55 1.64
C ASN A 148 -0.87 10.03 2.20
N ALA A 149 -0.99 8.71 2.40
CA ALA A 149 -2.22 8.08 2.85
C ALA A 149 -1.94 7.11 4.02
N GLY A 150 -2.61 7.33 5.13
CA GLY A 150 -2.37 6.66 6.40
C GLY A 150 -3.01 5.27 6.55
N TRP A 151 -3.51 4.67 5.49
CA TRP A 151 -4.23 3.40 5.55
C TRP A 151 -3.43 2.27 6.21
N ILE A 152 -2.15 2.11 5.84
CA ILE A 152 -1.28 1.08 6.44
C ILE A 152 -1.02 1.42 7.91
N THR A 153 -0.67 2.67 8.20
CA THR A 153 -0.40 3.14 9.57
C THR A 153 -1.60 2.91 10.47
N ALA A 154 -2.81 3.23 10.00
CA ALA A 154 -4.06 3.03 10.72
C ALA A 154 -4.33 1.55 11.03
N ALA A 155 -3.96 0.62 10.14
CA ALA A 155 -4.15 -0.81 10.33
C ALA A 155 -3.39 -1.37 11.56
N ALA A 156 -2.35 -0.68 12.03
CA ALA A 156 -1.66 -1.03 13.27
C ALA A 156 -2.60 -1.07 14.50
N SER A 157 -3.73 -0.34 14.47
CA SER A 157 -4.73 -0.36 15.54
C SER A 157 -5.33 -1.74 15.78
N LEU A 158 -5.39 -2.57 14.73
CA LEU A 158 -5.90 -3.95 14.81
C LEU A 158 -4.97 -4.89 15.62
N ALA A 159 -3.74 -4.46 15.93
CA ALA A 159 -2.88 -5.16 16.85
C ALA A 159 -3.55 -5.41 18.21
N GLY A 160 -4.40 -4.49 18.67
CA GLY A 160 -5.14 -4.59 19.94
C GLY A 160 -6.44 -5.40 19.89
N ASP A 161 -6.84 -5.90 18.73
CA ASP A 161 -8.09 -6.66 18.57
C ASP A 161 -8.10 -7.95 19.39
N GLY A 162 -9.28 -8.38 19.84
CA GLY A 162 -9.42 -9.58 20.66
C GLY A 162 -8.75 -9.46 22.05
N GLY A 163 -8.51 -8.24 22.55
CA GLY A 163 -7.82 -8.02 23.84
C GLY A 163 -6.30 -8.19 23.77
N GLY A 164 -5.74 -8.31 22.56
CA GLY A 164 -4.29 -8.35 22.35
C GLY A 164 -3.58 -7.04 22.71
N PRO A 165 -2.24 -7.04 22.78
CA PRO A 165 -1.47 -5.82 22.98
C PRO A 165 -1.51 -4.96 21.72
N GLY A 166 -1.90 -3.70 21.85
CA GLY A 166 -1.98 -2.74 20.75
C GLY A 166 -1.13 -1.50 20.98
N PRO A 167 -0.90 -0.68 19.93
CA PRO A 167 -0.15 0.55 20.03
C PRO A 167 -0.87 1.58 20.90
N ASP A 168 -0.10 2.44 21.57
CA ASP A 168 -0.60 3.49 22.45
C ASP A 168 -0.96 4.77 21.69
N LEU A 169 -0.22 5.04 20.61
CA LEU A 169 -0.38 6.22 19.75
C LEU A 169 -0.20 5.83 18.29
N ILE A 170 -1.00 6.44 17.42
CA ILE A 170 -0.92 6.28 15.96
C ILE A 170 -0.98 7.66 15.32
N TYR A 171 0.11 8.08 14.67
CA TYR A 171 0.19 9.36 13.97
C TYR A 171 0.10 9.17 12.45
N LEU A 172 -0.88 9.84 11.85
CA LEU A 172 -1.28 9.69 10.46
C LEU A 172 -0.90 10.92 9.62
N PRO A 173 -0.57 10.77 8.34
CA PRO A 173 -0.16 11.88 7.48
C PRO A 173 -1.30 12.85 7.16
N GLU A 174 -2.55 12.45 7.39
CA GLU A 174 -3.75 13.28 7.21
C GLU A 174 -3.92 14.35 8.29
N ARG A 175 -3.15 14.28 9.37
CA ARG A 175 -3.17 15.27 10.46
C ARG A 175 -1.83 15.98 10.55
N PRO A 176 -1.82 17.30 10.76
CA PRO A 176 -0.59 18.02 11.06
C PRO A 176 0.07 17.46 12.32
N PHE A 177 1.34 17.12 12.23
CA PHE A 177 2.12 16.63 13.36
C PHE A 177 2.75 17.79 14.13
N GLU A 178 2.67 17.72 15.47
CA GLU A 178 3.26 18.70 16.38
C GLU A 178 4.15 18.01 17.40
N GLU A 179 5.44 18.30 17.38
CA GLU A 179 6.44 17.69 18.25
C GLU A 179 6.11 17.86 19.75
N GLU A 180 5.66 19.05 20.15
CA GLU A 180 5.31 19.30 21.55
C GLU A 180 4.06 18.53 22.00
N ALA A 181 3.09 18.32 21.12
CA ALA A 181 1.92 17.49 21.42
C ALA A 181 2.33 16.01 21.55
N TYR A 182 3.16 15.53 20.64
CA TYR A 182 3.74 14.19 20.70
C TYR A 182 4.48 13.94 22.03
N LEU A 183 5.37 14.83 22.42
CA LEU A 183 6.13 14.70 23.68
C LEU A 183 5.24 14.70 24.91
N ARG A 184 4.19 15.54 24.93
CA ARG A 184 3.20 15.53 26.03
C ARG A 184 2.42 14.20 26.08
N ASP A 185 2.04 13.65 24.93
CA ASP A 185 1.33 12.35 24.88
C ASP A 185 2.21 11.22 25.40
N VAL A 186 3.48 11.18 24.96
CA VAL A 186 4.46 10.20 25.43
C VAL A 186 4.67 10.31 26.94
N GLU A 187 4.93 11.50 27.46
CA GLU A 187 5.15 11.71 28.90
C GLU A 187 3.94 11.30 29.73
N ARG A 188 2.74 11.71 29.34
CA ARG A 188 1.47 11.36 29.98
C ARG A 188 1.26 9.83 30.06
N LEU A 189 1.64 9.10 28.98
CA LEU A 189 1.49 7.65 28.94
C LEU A 189 2.55 6.95 29.80
N LEU A 190 3.79 7.42 29.81
CA LEU A 190 4.88 6.86 30.61
C LEU A 190 4.70 7.07 32.13
N GLN A 191 3.87 8.04 32.55
CA GLN A 191 3.43 8.14 33.96
C GLN A 191 2.55 6.96 34.40
N LYS A 192 1.94 6.24 33.45
CA LYS A 192 0.98 5.14 33.72
C LYS A 192 1.48 3.78 33.28
N LYS A 193 2.44 3.72 32.36
CA LYS A 193 2.96 2.50 31.72
C LYS A 193 4.48 2.49 31.77
N LYS A 194 5.06 1.30 31.93
CA LYS A 194 6.52 1.11 31.89
C LYS A 194 7.10 1.26 30.49
N GLY A 195 6.33 0.93 29.47
CA GLY A 195 6.72 1.02 28.07
C GLY A 195 5.49 1.29 27.20
N ILE A 196 5.70 2.00 26.09
CA ILE A 196 4.67 2.34 25.10
C ILE A 196 5.16 2.07 23.70
N VAL A 197 4.20 1.82 22.80
CA VAL A 197 4.46 1.68 21.37
C VAL A 197 3.72 2.77 20.60
N VAL A 198 4.49 3.49 19.79
CA VAL A 198 3.99 4.52 18.88
C VAL A 198 4.10 4.00 17.45
N VAL A 199 3.06 4.15 16.65
CA VAL A 199 3.14 3.90 15.21
C VAL A 199 3.02 5.23 14.48
N ALA A 200 3.92 5.49 13.56
CA ALA A 200 3.98 6.76 12.84
C ALA A 200 4.14 6.52 11.33
N SER A 201 3.39 7.27 10.52
CA SER A 201 3.58 7.26 9.07
C SER A 201 4.92 7.87 8.69
N GLU A 202 5.59 7.31 7.68
CA GLU A 202 6.77 7.90 7.05
C GLU A 202 6.50 9.27 6.42
N GLY A 203 5.23 9.63 6.22
CA GLY A 203 4.79 10.84 5.54
C GLY A 203 4.29 11.96 6.45
N LEU A 204 4.62 11.96 7.74
CA LEU A 204 4.20 13.01 8.66
C LEU A 204 4.68 14.39 8.21
N LYS A 205 3.78 15.38 8.32
CA LYS A 205 4.01 16.78 7.93
C LYS A 205 3.60 17.72 9.06
N ASP A 206 4.28 18.86 9.15
CA ASP A 206 3.91 19.93 10.06
C ASP A 206 2.65 20.69 9.59
N ARG A 207 2.19 21.69 10.37
CA ARG A 207 1.03 22.53 10.02
C ARG A 207 1.19 23.30 8.71
N SER A 208 2.42 23.50 8.23
CA SER A 208 2.70 24.16 6.95
C SER A 208 2.74 23.17 5.77
N GLY A 209 2.51 21.88 6.02
CA GLY A 209 2.57 20.83 5.01
C GLY A 209 3.99 20.36 4.68
N ARG A 210 5.00 20.78 5.43
CA ARG A 210 6.39 20.34 5.22
C ARG A 210 6.62 19.01 5.96
N PRO A 211 7.38 18.05 5.36
CA PRO A 211 7.82 16.86 6.06
C PRO A 211 8.56 17.21 7.36
N ILE A 212 8.32 16.44 8.42
CA ILE A 212 8.98 16.64 9.73
C ILE A 212 10.44 16.19 9.76
N VAL A 213 10.90 15.54 8.71
CA VAL A 213 12.29 15.09 8.53
C VAL A 213 12.91 15.75 7.31
N GLU A 214 14.20 16.01 7.37
CA GLU A 214 14.94 16.66 6.29
C GLU A 214 15.07 15.75 5.06
N PRO A 215 15.07 16.32 3.84
CA PRO A 215 15.41 15.58 2.66
C PRO A 215 16.90 15.19 2.68
N ILE A 216 17.19 13.91 2.40
CA ILE A 216 18.56 13.39 2.32
C ILE A 216 19.14 13.65 0.93
N PHE A 217 18.38 13.30 -0.12
CA PHE A 217 18.76 13.56 -1.51
C PHE A 217 17.55 13.50 -2.44
N THR A 218 17.71 14.09 -3.63
CA THR A 218 16.68 14.10 -4.68
C THR A 218 17.26 13.51 -5.96
N VAL A 219 16.52 12.57 -6.56
CA VAL A 219 16.84 11.98 -7.87
C VAL A 219 15.66 12.15 -8.81
N GLY A 220 15.81 12.93 -9.86
CA GLY A 220 14.72 13.31 -10.73
C GLY A 220 13.64 14.06 -9.94
N ARG A 221 12.42 13.51 -9.90
CA ARG A 221 11.30 14.07 -9.10
C ARG A 221 11.12 13.37 -7.74
N ALA A 222 11.92 12.36 -7.44
CA ALA A 222 11.82 11.62 -6.19
C ALA A 222 12.75 12.23 -5.13
N THR A 223 12.16 12.70 -4.03
CA THR A 223 12.89 13.13 -2.84
C THR A 223 12.89 12.01 -1.80
N TYR A 224 14.06 11.68 -1.28
CA TYR A 224 14.26 10.73 -0.20
C TYR A 224 14.48 11.50 1.09
N PHE A 225 13.67 11.17 2.10
CA PHE A 225 13.70 11.81 3.41
C PHE A 225 14.36 10.92 4.44
N GLY A 226 14.72 11.52 5.58
CA GLY A 226 15.17 10.80 6.77
C GLY A 226 14.07 9.91 7.36
N ASP A 227 14.46 9.04 8.29
CA ASP A 227 13.52 8.13 8.94
C ASP A 227 12.72 8.86 10.04
N VAL A 228 11.40 8.93 9.87
CA VAL A 228 10.46 9.54 10.83
C VAL A 228 10.53 8.84 12.17
N GLY A 229 10.55 7.50 12.18
CA GLY A 229 10.63 6.72 13.41
C GLY A 229 11.88 7.03 14.22
N ALA A 230 13.04 7.13 13.56
CA ALA A 230 14.29 7.51 14.21
C ALA A 230 14.26 8.96 14.74
N HIS A 231 13.68 9.88 13.98
CA HIS A 231 13.49 11.27 14.41
C HIS A 231 12.66 11.34 15.71
N LEU A 232 11.50 10.67 15.74
CA LEU A 232 10.61 10.66 16.90
C LEU A 232 11.24 9.98 18.13
N ALA A 233 11.96 8.87 17.94
CA ALA A 233 12.71 8.23 19.03
C ALA A 233 13.80 9.14 19.58
N ASN A 234 14.54 9.85 18.71
CA ASN A 234 15.55 10.81 19.12
C ASN A 234 14.97 12.02 19.88
N LEU A 235 13.77 12.49 19.51
CA LEU A 235 13.08 13.54 20.26
C LEU A 235 12.80 13.11 21.70
N VAL A 236 12.29 11.88 21.90
CA VAL A 236 12.05 11.32 23.24
C VAL A 236 13.32 11.25 24.06
N ILE A 237 14.42 10.73 23.46
CA ILE A 237 15.71 10.62 24.15
C ILE A 237 16.22 11.99 24.58
N LYS A 238 16.23 12.95 23.64
CA LYS A 238 16.86 14.28 23.87
C LYS A 238 16.02 15.19 24.75
N ARG A 239 14.71 15.14 24.64
CA ARG A 239 13.80 16.07 25.28
C ARG A 239 13.23 15.53 26.61
N LEU A 240 13.00 14.22 26.71
CA LEU A 240 12.38 13.59 27.89
C LEU A 240 13.34 12.69 28.68
N GLY A 241 14.51 12.33 28.13
CA GLY A 241 15.50 11.49 28.80
C GLY A 241 15.11 10.00 28.91
N TYR A 242 14.07 9.55 28.22
CA TYR A 242 13.68 8.14 28.22
C TYR A 242 14.41 7.35 27.15
N LYS A 243 14.60 6.04 27.40
CA LYS A 243 15.10 5.12 26.37
C LYS A 243 14.06 4.96 25.29
N ALA A 244 14.45 5.21 24.05
CA ALA A 244 13.60 4.99 22.89
C ALA A 244 14.36 4.32 21.76
N ARG A 245 13.64 3.62 20.89
CA ARG A 245 14.16 3.03 19.65
C ARG A 245 13.11 3.14 18.55
N SER A 246 13.54 2.92 17.32
CA SER A 246 12.66 2.87 16.16
C SER A 246 12.85 1.58 15.39
N GLU A 247 11.75 1.11 14.81
CA GLU A 247 11.70 -0.04 13.92
C GLU A 247 11.08 0.42 12.58
N LYS A 248 11.71 0.03 11.48
CA LYS A 248 11.25 0.36 10.13
C LYS A 248 11.15 -0.92 9.30
N PRO A 249 9.96 -1.55 9.21
CA PRO A 249 9.76 -2.77 8.44
C PRO A 249 10.13 -2.62 6.95
N GLY A 250 9.79 -1.49 6.33
CA GLY A 250 10.21 -1.15 4.98
C GLY A 250 9.99 -2.27 3.95
N LEU A 251 11.07 -2.72 3.29
CA LEU A 251 11.02 -3.81 2.30
C LEU A 251 10.65 -5.15 2.89
N ILE A 252 10.97 -5.43 4.16
CA ILE A 252 10.58 -6.68 4.83
C ILE A 252 9.05 -6.78 4.88
N GLY A 253 8.38 -5.70 5.28
CA GLY A 253 6.91 -5.64 5.29
C GLY A 253 6.29 -5.77 3.90
N ARG A 254 6.88 -5.12 2.91
CA ARG A 254 6.42 -5.18 1.53
C ARG A 254 6.58 -6.57 0.90
N ALA A 255 7.59 -7.33 1.27
CA ALA A 255 7.94 -8.61 0.64
C ALA A 255 7.47 -9.83 1.46
N SER A 256 6.79 -9.63 2.59
CA SER A 256 6.37 -10.74 3.46
C SER A 256 5.34 -11.63 2.78
N ILE A 257 5.67 -12.91 2.62
CA ILE A 257 4.73 -13.96 2.18
C ILE A 257 4.06 -14.64 3.38
N LEU A 258 4.75 -14.73 4.52
CA LEU A 258 4.26 -15.42 5.71
C LEU A 258 3.04 -14.72 6.33
N LEU A 259 2.96 -13.39 6.21
CA LEU A 259 1.86 -12.58 6.74
C LEU A 259 0.94 -12.05 5.63
N GLN A 260 0.87 -12.74 4.51
CA GLN A 260 -0.06 -12.41 3.44
C GLN A 260 -1.51 -12.68 3.88
N SER A 261 -2.42 -11.75 3.57
CA SER A 261 -3.86 -11.96 3.74
C SER A 261 -4.39 -12.94 2.69
N SER A 262 -5.22 -13.92 3.12
CA SER A 262 -5.92 -14.83 2.21
C SER A 262 -6.87 -14.07 1.28
N ILE A 263 -7.59 -13.06 1.82
CA ILE A 263 -8.49 -12.20 1.06
C ILE A 263 -7.73 -11.47 -0.05
N ASP A 264 -6.58 -10.88 0.27
CA ASP A 264 -5.77 -10.16 -0.71
C ASP A 264 -5.33 -11.05 -1.88
N ARG A 265 -4.90 -12.27 -1.58
CA ARG A 265 -4.49 -13.23 -2.61
C ARG A 265 -5.65 -13.64 -3.50
N GLU A 266 -6.81 -13.92 -2.92
CA GLU A 266 -8.01 -14.32 -3.67
C GLU A 266 -8.51 -13.18 -4.56
N GLU A 267 -8.58 -11.97 -4.02
CA GLU A 267 -9.03 -10.79 -4.77
C GLU A 267 -8.03 -10.35 -5.84
N ALA A 268 -6.72 -10.51 -5.62
CA ALA A 268 -5.72 -10.27 -6.67
C ALA A 268 -5.92 -11.20 -7.88
N VAL A 269 -6.23 -12.48 -7.64
CA VAL A 269 -6.57 -13.44 -8.71
C VAL A 269 -7.86 -13.04 -9.39
N GLU A 270 -8.89 -12.66 -8.63
CA GLU A 270 -10.19 -12.26 -9.17
C GLU A 270 -10.09 -10.96 -9.99
N ALA A 271 -9.28 -9.99 -9.57
CA ALA A 271 -9.00 -8.78 -10.35
C ALA A 271 -8.43 -9.13 -11.74
N GLY A 272 -7.47 -10.06 -11.77
CA GLY A 272 -6.89 -10.54 -13.02
C GLY A 272 -7.92 -11.24 -13.92
N ARG A 273 -8.73 -12.12 -13.36
CA ARG A 273 -9.82 -12.82 -14.10
C ARG A 273 -10.83 -11.82 -14.67
N ARG A 274 -11.28 -10.88 -13.85
CA ARG A 274 -12.25 -9.86 -14.26
C ARG A 274 -11.69 -8.97 -15.38
N ALA A 275 -10.42 -8.60 -15.31
CA ALA A 275 -9.75 -7.83 -16.35
C ALA A 275 -9.71 -8.56 -17.69
N VAL A 276 -9.37 -9.87 -17.68
CA VAL A 276 -9.36 -10.70 -18.89
C VAL A 276 -10.77 -10.86 -19.46
N GLN A 277 -11.76 -11.16 -18.64
CA GLN A 277 -13.16 -11.25 -19.08
C GLN A 277 -13.64 -9.95 -19.73
N ALA A 278 -13.27 -8.80 -19.15
CA ALA A 278 -13.66 -7.49 -19.66
C ALA A 278 -13.10 -7.22 -21.06
N VAL A 279 -11.80 -7.44 -21.25
CA VAL A 279 -11.19 -7.18 -22.57
C VAL A 279 -11.69 -8.15 -23.65
N LEU A 280 -12.01 -9.40 -23.29
CA LEU A 280 -12.62 -10.37 -24.20
C LEU A 280 -14.06 -10.00 -24.55
N ALA A 281 -14.77 -9.27 -23.67
CA ALA A 281 -16.10 -8.71 -23.94
C ALA A 281 -16.06 -7.38 -24.71
N GLY A 282 -14.87 -6.90 -25.11
CA GLY A 282 -14.70 -5.67 -25.86
C GLY A 282 -14.57 -4.40 -25.02
N GLU A 283 -14.46 -4.52 -23.70
CA GLU A 283 -14.25 -3.38 -22.80
C GLU A 283 -12.82 -2.84 -22.93
N THR A 284 -12.68 -1.51 -22.88
CA THR A 284 -11.39 -0.82 -22.93
C THR A 284 -11.42 0.47 -22.12
N GLY A 285 -10.26 1.02 -21.75
CA GLY A 285 -10.14 2.28 -21.02
C GLY A 285 -10.67 2.23 -19.60
N LYS A 286 -10.74 1.03 -19.01
CA LYS A 286 -11.30 0.79 -17.67
C LYS A 286 -10.28 0.14 -16.74
N MET A 287 -10.56 0.22 -15.45
CA MET A 287 -9.84 -0.48 -14.38
C MET A 287 -10.82 -1.39 -13.64
N VAL A 288 -10.32 -2.54 -13.17
CA VAL A 288 -11.06 -3.34 -12.18
C VAL A 288 -11.03 -2.63 -10.83
N ALA A 289 -12.15 -2.58 -10.16
CA ALA A 289 -12.30 -2.05 -8.80
C ALA A 289 -13.12 -3.02 -7.96
N PHE A 290 -13.05 -2.90 -6.64
CA PHE A 290 -13.81 -3.74 -5.71
C PHE A 290 -14.88 -2.94 -4.99
N ARG A 291 -16.05 -3.53 -4.84
CA ARG A 291 -17.16 -3.03 -4.04
C ARG A 291 -17.43 -4.01 -2.92
N ARG A 292 -17.39 -3.53 -1.68
CA ARG A 292 -17.78 -4.32 -0.51
C ARG A 292 -19.29 -4.53 -0.50
N ARG A 293 -19.73 -5.76 -0.28
CA ARG A 293 -21.13 -6.17 -0.20
C ARG A 293 -21.58 -6.48 1.23
N SER A 294 -20.69 -7.06 2.03
CA SER A 294 -20.93 -7.31 3.47
C SER A 294 -19.61 -7.47 4.21
N ASP A 295 -19.65 -7.24 5.53
CA ASP A 295 -18.50 -7.41 6.44
C ASP A 295 -18.57 -8.75 7.17
N SER A 296 -19.75 -9.29 7.42
CA SER A 296 -19.94 -10.57 8.13
C SER A 296 -21.06 -11.42 7.50
N PRO A 297 -20.72 -12.50 6.78
CA PRO A 297 -19.38 -12.84 6.31
C PRO A 297 -18.87 -11.79 5.32
N TYR A 298 -17.56 -11.57 5.29
CA TYR A 298 -16.96 -10.64 4.32
C TYR A 298 -17.22 -11.08 2.89
N ARG A 299 -17.65 -10.12 2.07
CA ARG A 299 -17.85 -10.32 0.62
C ARG A 299 -17.54 -9.03 -0.13
N SER A 300 -16.78 -9.17 -1.19
CA SER A 300 -16.56 -8.13 -2.19
C SER A 300 -16.93 -8.64 -3.58
N GLU A 301 -17.14 -7.74 -4.50
CA GLU A 301 -17.33 -8.06 -5.92
C GLU A 301 -16.47 -7.13 -6.79
N PRO A 302 -15.84 -7.67 -7.84
CA PRO A 302 -15.13 -6.85 -8.81
C PRO A 302 -16.12 -6.20 -9.78
N PHE A 303 -15.88 -4.91 -10.08
CA PHE A 303 -16.62 -4.15 -11.09
C PHE A 303 -15.66 -3.32 -11.94
N LEU A 304 -16.14 -2.65 -12.96
CA LEU A 304 -15.32 -1.83 -13.84
C LEU A 304 -15.60 -0.35 -13.60
N VAL A 305 -14.53 0.45 -13.57
CA VAL A 305 -14.56 1.91 -13.52
C VAL A 305 -13.80 2.47 -14.71
N GLU A 306 -14.22 3.62 -15.21
CA GLU A 306 -13.48 4.35 -16.24
C GLU A 306 -12.12 4.78 -15.67
N ILE A 307 -11.03 4.55 -16.40
CA ILE A 307 -9.68 4.96 -15.96
C ILE A 307 -9.62 6.46 -15.68
N SER A 308 -10.35 7.27 -16.44
CA SER A 308 -10.42 8.72 -16.23
C SER A 308 -10.91 9.15 -14.84
N GLN A 309 -11.66 8.29 -14.13
CA GLN A 309 -12.15 8.55 -12.77
C GLN A 309 -11.10 8.29 -11.69
N VAL A 310 -10.06 7.53 -12.00
CA VAL A 310 -8.99 7.16 -11.06
C VAL A 310 -7.66 7.81 -11.39
N MET A 311 -7.48 8.28 -12.63
CA MET A 311 -6.27 9.02 -13.02
C MET A 311 -6.11 10.30 -12.21
N MET A 312 -4.88 10.60 -11.79
CA MET A 312 -4.53 11.84 -11.07
C MET A 312 -5.29 12.05 -9.73
N THR A 313 -5.95 11.01 -9.21
CA THR A 313 -6.73 11.09 -7.98
C THR A 313 -6.11 10.16 -6.92
N GLU A 314 -5.70 10.74 -5.79
CA GLU A 314 -5.17 10.01 -4.64
C GLU A 314 -6.24 9.90 -3.55
N ARG A 315 -6.46 8.72 -3.02
CA ARG A 315 -7.40 8.44 -1.94
C ARG A 315 -6.68 8.48 -0.60
N VAL A 316 -7.03 9.40 0.26
CA VAL A 316 -6.51 9.51 1.63
C VAL A 316 -7.48 8.87 2.63
N LEU A 317 -7.01 8.68 3.87
CA LEU A 317 -7.82 8.15 4.95
C LEU A 317 -8.91 9.16 5.35
N PRO A 318 -10.20 8.77 5.35
CA PRO A 318 -11.29 9.68 5.73
C PRO A 318 -11.20 10.17 7.18
N ASP A 319 -11.61 11.40 7.42
CA ASP A 319 -11.64 12.00 8.77
C ASP A 319 -12.43 11.17 9.79
N ALA A 320 -13.51 10.51 9.37
CA ALA A 320 -14.30 9.63 10.20
C ALA A 320 -13.51 8.43 10.79
N TYR A 321 -12.37 8.11 10.22
CA TYR A 321 -11.50 7.02 10.66
C TYR A 321 -10.43 7.47 11.66
N ILE A 322 -10.27 8.78 11.87
CA ILE A 322 -9.27 9.36 12.76
C ILE A 322 -9.95 9.83 14.05
N ASN A 323 -9.37 9.54 15.22
CA ASN A 323 -9.93 10.02 16.48
C ASN A 323 -9.83 11.54 16.60
N ALA A 324 -10.60 12.11 17.54
CA ALA A 324 -10.68 13.56 17.72
C ALA A 324 -9.34 14.20 18.10
N GLU A 325 -8.50 13.47 18.83
CA GLU A 325 -7.18 13.90 19.27
C GLU A 325 -6.13 13.87 18.15
N GLY A 326 -6.39 13.17 17.03
CA GLY A 326 -5.49 13.04 15.91
C GLY A 326 -4.30 12.10 16.13
N ASN A 327 -4.31 11.30 17.19
CA ASN A 327 -3.25 10.39 17.60
C ASN A 327 -3.70 8.92 17.71
N GLY A 328 -4.76 8.57 17.00
CA GLY A 328 -5.35 7.23 16.95
C GLY A 328 -6.41 7.12 15.87
N VAL A 329 -7.06 5.96 15.79
CA VAL A 329 -8.14 5.68 14.85
C VAL A 329 -9.44 5.31 15.58
N THR A 330 -10.56 5.43 14.86
CA THR A 330 -11.89 5.09 15.36
C THR A 330 -12.20 3.61 15.19
N GLU A 331 -13.21 3.11 15.91
CA GLU A 331 -13.73 1.75 15.72
C GLU A 331 -14.30 1.56 14.31
N VAL A 332 -14.83 2.61 13.68
CA VAL A 332 -15.34 2.56 12.30
C VAL A 332 -14.25 2.12 11.30
N PHE A 333 -13.01 2.61 11.49
CA PHE A 333 -11.88 2.14 10.70
C PHE A 333 -11.58 0.66 10.97
N LYS A 334 -11.52 0.27 12.25
CA LYS A 334 -11.19 -1.11 12.62
C LYS A 334 -12.22 -2.09 12.05
N ASP A 335 -13.50 -1.77 12.17
CA ASP A 335 -14.60 -2.60 11.63
C ASP A 335 -14.48 -2.75 10.11
N TRP A 336 -14.13 -1.68 9.39
CA TRP A 336 -13.89 -1.74 7.96
C TRP A 336 -12.64 -2.56 7.60
N CYS A 337 -11.55 -2.42 8.35
CA CYS A 337 -10.27 -3.03 8.00
C CYS A 337 -10.13 -4.49 8.46
N ARG A 338 -10.75 -4.85 9.59
CA ARG A 338 -10.63 -6.19 10.20
C ARG A 338 -10.89 -7.34 9.24
N PRO A 339 -11.97 -7.36 8.44
CA PRO A 339 -12.21 -8.45 7.50
C PRO A 339 -11.12 -8.60 6.45
N LEU A 340 -10.44 -7.51 6.08
CA LEU A 340 -9.38 -7.52 5.07
C LEU A 340 -8.11 -8.24 5.53
N LEU A 341 -7.92 -8.42 6.83
CA LEU A 341 -6.78 -9.18 7.34
C LEU A 341 -6.85 -10.68 6.96
N GLY A 342 -8.03 -11.18 6.59
CA GLY A 342 -8.28 -12.60 6.32
C GLY A 342 -8.52 -13.36 7.62
N GLU A 343 -7.52 -14.08 8.10
CA GLU A 343 -7.60 -14.82 9.37
C GLU A 343 -7.37 -13.89 10.57
N GLU A 344 -7.90 -14.26 11.72
CA GLU A 344 -7.65 -13.61 12.99
C GLU A 344 -6.16 -13.56 13.33
N LEU A 345 -5.74 -12.53 14.04
CA LEU A 345 -4.37 -12.46 14.54
C LEU A 345 -4.22 -13.40 15.73
N PRO A 346 -3.07 -14.09 15.86
CA PRO A 346 -2.82 -15.03 16.96
C PRO A 346 -3.06 -14.41 18.34
N GLU A 347 -3.75 -15.13 19.21
CA GLU A 347 -3.88 -14.76 20.62
C GLU A 347 -2.52 -14.84 21.34
N MET A 348 -2.29 -13.91 22.25
CA MET A 348 -1.07 -13.83 23.04
C MET A 348 -1.39 -13.76 24.53
N ILE A 349 -0.53 -14.33 25.36
CA ILE A 349 -0.61 -14.23 26.80
C ILE A 349 0.51 -13.34 27.35
N SER A 350 0.21 -12.55 28.37
CA SER A 350 1.19 -11.75 29.12
C SER A 350 0.91 -11.87 30.61
N PHE A 351 1.95 -12.04 31.39
CA PHE A 351 1.92 -12.07 32.86
C PHE A 351 2.48 -10.78 33.48
N ASN A 352 2.76 -9.78 32.62
CA ASN A 352 3.31 -8.46 33.02
C ASN A 352 2.23 -7.40 33.08
#